data_b82cbd87433b939f1d9927e929b1b170
#
_entry.id   b82cbd87433b939f1d9927e929b1b170
#
_cell.length_a   1.000
_cell.length_b   1.000
_cell.length_c   1.000
_cell.angle_alpha   90.00
_cell.angle_beta   90.00
_cell.angle_gamma   90.00
#
_symmetry.space_group_name_H-M   'P 1'
#
loop_
_entity.id
_entity.type
_entity.pdbx_description
1 polymer ?
#
loop_
_entity_poly.entity_id
_entity_poly.type
_entity_poly.pdbx_seq_one_letter_code
_entity_poly.pdbx_strand_id
1 'polypeptide(L)'
;MAFNVLIVDDSQAMRKMIRKVIELSGFDVGEMYEASNGREALDVLADHWVDLVLCDVHMPEMDGIEFLRRVKAEEILKGVPVIMVTTEGREDVLEEARRLGAKGYVKKPFSPERLKETMTKVIGEEYARGAQG
;
A
#
# COMPACT_ATOMS: atom_id res chain seq x y z
N MET A 1 17.34 5.31 7.21
CA MET A 1 16.74 6.19 6.21
C MET A 1 15.21 6.13 6.28
N ALA A 2 14.57 7.28 6.40
CA ALA A 2 13.12 7.34 6.51
C ALA A 2 12.46 6.97 5.17
N PHE A 3 11.33 6.27 5.22
CA PHE A 3 10.59 5.97 4.00
C PHE A 3 9.19 6.59 4.06
N ASN A 4 8.68 6.93 2.89
CA ASN A 4 7.40 7.60 2.74
C ASN A 4 6.32 6.59 2.40
N VAL A 5 5.16 6.74 3.02
CA VAL A 5 4.03 5.80 2.87
C VAL A 5 2.83 6.54 2.30
N LEU A 6 2.11 5.88 1.40
CA LEU A 6 0.83 6.37 0.89
C LEU A 6 -0.26 5.41 1.35
N ILE A 7 -1.28 5.94 2.02
CA ILE A 7 -2.42 5.19 2.53
C ILE A 7 -3.63 5.51 1.67
N VAL A 8 -4.19 4.51 0.99
CA VAL A 8 -5.30 4.68 0.05
C VAL A 8 -6.51 3.90 0.53
N ASP A 9 -7.55 4.62 0.95
CA ASP A 9 -8.78 4.02 1.45
C ASP A 9 -9.85 5.12 1.45
N ASP A 10 -11.06 4.80 1.04
CA ASP A 10 -12.13 5.79 0.99
C ASP A 10 -12.67 6.16 2.38
N SER A 11 -12.33 5.38 3.41
CA SER A 11 -12.71 5.67 4.79
C SER A 11 -11.64 6.50 5.49
N GLN A 12 -11.99 7.73 5.83
CA GLN A 12 -11.08 8.60 6.57
C GLN A 12 -10.70 7.99 7.92
N ALA A 13 -11.67 7.35 8.58
CA ALA A 13 -11.43 6.69 9.88
C ALA A 13 -10.40 5.57 9.72
N MET A 14 -10.49 4.81 8.64
CA MET A 14 -9.54 3.72 8.39
C MET A 14 -8.15 4.27 8.10
N ARG A 15 -8.05 5.35 7.31
CA ARG A 15 -6.74 5.96 7.06
C ARG A 15 -6.09 6.45 8.36
N LYS A 16 -6.89 7.04 9.26
CA LYS A 16 -6.38 7.48 10.56
C LYS A 16 -5.90 6.30 11.41
N MET A 17 -6.64 5.20 11.38
CA MET A 17 -6.26 4.01 12.13
C MET A 17 -4.94 3.43 11.60
N ILE A 18 -4.80 3.31 10.29
CA ILE A 18 -3.58 2.79 9.68
C ILE A 18 -2.39 3.70 10.02
N ARG A 19 -2.58 5.02 9.90
CA ARG A 19 -1.53 5.98 10.25
C ARG A 19 -1.08 5.80 11.69
N LYS A 20 -2.04 5.63 12.61
CA LYS A 20 -1.75 5.45 14.03
C LYS A 20 -0.93 4.19 14.27
N VAL A 21 -1.29 3.08 13.61
CA VAL A 21 -0.55 1.83 13.73
C VAL A 21 0.88 2.02 13.26
N ILE A 22 1.07 2.68 12.13
CA ILE A 22 2.41 2.93 11.58
C ILE A 22 3.24 3.78 12.54
N GLU A 23 2.65 4.86 13.07
CA GLU A 23 3.34 5.74 14.01
C GLU A 23 3.79 5.02 15.27
N LEU A 24 2.98 4.07 15.76
CA LEU A 24 3.27 3.33 17.00
C LEU A 24 4.13 2.09 16.77
N SER A 25 4.40 1.73 15.53
CA SER A 25 5.12 0.49 15.20
C SER A 25 6.64 0.61 15.19
N GLY A 26 7.16 1.79 15.36
CA GLY A 26 8.60 2.00 15.43
C GLY A 26 9.32 2.07 14.08
N PHE A 27 8.57 2.15 12.99
CA PHE A 27 9.18 2.34 11.67
C PHE A 27 9.76 3.75 11.54
N ASP A 28 10.88 3.86 10.83
CA ASP A 28 11.46 5.14 10.51
C ASP A 28 10.75 5.72 9.29
N VAL A 29 9.62 6.39 9.53
CA VAL A 29 8.75 6.91 8.49
C VAL A 29 8.99 8.41 8.28
N GLY A 30 9.12 8.82 7.02
CA GLY A 30 9.20 10.21 6.64
C GLY A 30 7.79 10.81 6.54
N GLU A 31 7.32 10.99 5.30
CA GLU A 31 5.98 11.53 5.08
C GLU A 31 4.95 10.41 4.97
N MET A 32 3.74 10.66 5.46
CA MET A 32 2.61 9.76 5.26
C MET A 32 1.54 10.54 4.48
N TYR A 33 1.33 10.12 3.23
CA TYR A 33 0.32 10.71 2.37
C TYR A 33 -0.96 9.89 2.43
N GLU A 34 -2.09 10.50 2.11
CA GLU A 34 -3.38 9.84 2.10
C GLU A 34 -4.12 10.14 0.81
N ALA A 35 -4.90 9.16 0.35
CA ALA A 35 -5.77 9.30 -0.81
C ALA A 35 -7.05 8.52 -0.55
N SER A 36 -8.18 8.99 -1.10
CA SER A 36 -9.48 8.36 -0.88
C SER A 36 -9.88 7.41 -2.00
N ASN A 37 -9.12 7.35 -3.08
CA ASN A 37 -9.37 6.42 -4.19
C ASN A 37 -8.10 6.28 -5.03
N GLY A 38 -8.15 5.40 -6.03
CA GLY A 38 -7.00 5.13 -6.88
C GLY A 38 -6.57 6.32 -7.71
N ARG A 39 -7.52 7.17 -8.12
CA ARG A 39 -7.22 8.35 -8.92
C ARG A 39 -6.38 9.35 -8.13
N GLU A 40 -6.83 9.66 -6.92
CA GLU A 40 -6.07 10.55 -6.03
C GLU A 40 -4.70 9.96 -5.69
N ALA A 41 -4.64 8.64 -5.54
CA ALA A 41 -3.39 7.96 -5.24
C ALA A 41 -2.38 8.14 -6.37
N LEU A 42 -2.82 8.05 -7.62
CA LEU A 42 -1.94 8.28 -8.76
C LEU A 42 -1.43 9.72 -8.78
N ASP A 43 -2.27 10.69 -8.41
CA ASP A 43 -1.87 12.09 -8.33
C ASP A 43 -0.77 12.28 -7.27
N VAL A 44 -0.91 11.62 -6.12
CA VAL A 44 0.12 11.67 -5.08
C VAL A 44 1.44 11.09 -5.61
N LEU A 45 1.37 9.95 -6.29
CA LEU A 45 2.56 9.30 -6.82
C LEU A 45 3.25 10.14 -7.92
N ALA A 46 2.48 10.97 -8.62
CA ALA A 46 3.05 11.86 -9.63
C ALA A 46 3.85 13.01 -9.02
N ASP A 47 3.47 13.45 -7.81
CA ASP A 47 4.02 14.64 -7.18
C ASP A 47 4.99 14.36 -6.04
N HIS A 48 5.01 13.14 -5.50
CA HIS A 48 5.78 12.82 -4.30
C HIS A 48 6.47 11.47 -4.43
N TRP A 49 7.64 11.37 -3.80
CA TRP A 49 8.33 10.09 -3.71
C TRP A 49 7.67 9.23 -2.64
N VAL A 50 7.24 8.02 -3.01
CA VAL A 50 6.59 7.07 -2.11
C VAL A 50 7.33 5.74 -2.18
N ASP A 51 7.64 5.19 -1.00
CA ASP A 51 8.37 3.93 -0.88
C ASP A 51 7.48 2.72 -0.64
N LEU A 52 6.25 2.95 -0.17
CA LEU A 52 5.30 1.86 0.12
C LEU A 52 3.87 2.40 0.02
N VAL A 53 2.99 1.63 -0.62
CA VAL A 53 1.57 1.96 -0.71
C VAL A 53 0.75 0.91 0.03
N LEU A 54 -0.19 1.36 0.87
CA LEU A 54 -1.20 0.51 1.50
C LEU A 54 -2.53 0.90 0.86
N CYS A 55 -3.19 -0.05 0.18
CA CYS A 55 -4.34 0.27 -0.66
C CYS A 55 -5.49 -0.71 -0.48
N ASP A 56 -6.71 -0.19 -0.30
CA ASP A 56 -7.92 -1.00 -0.30
C ASP A 56 -8.26 -1.42 -1.74
N VAL A 57 -9.02 -2.49 -1.89
CA VAL A 57 -9.54 -2.95 -3.18
C VAL A 57 -10.77 -2.12 -3.58
N HIS A 58 -11.71 -1.94 -2.66
CA HIS A 58 -13.01 -1.31 -2.96
C HIS A 58 -13.03 0.17 -2.64
N MET A 59 -13.05 0.99 -3.68
CA MET A 59 -13.08 2.44 -3.56
C MET A 59 -13.85 3.02 -4.75
N PRO A 60 -14.47 4.19 -4.58
CA PRO A 60 -15.17 4.84 -5.71
C PRO A 60 -14.17 5.36 -6.75
N GLU A 61 -14.66 5.67 -7.92
CA GLU A 61 -13.94 6.24 -9.06
C GLU A 61 -12.88 5.33 -9.65
N MET A 62 -11.88 4.93 -8.88
CA MET A 62 -10.87 3.96 -9.32
C MET A 62 -10.56 3.05 -8.14
N ASP A 63 -10.87 1.75 -8.29
CA ASP A 63 -10.61 0.77 -7.23
C ASP A 63 -9.14 0.37 -7.15
N GLY A 64 -8.82 -0.45 -6.15
CA GLY A 64 -7.44 -0.84 -5.90
C GLY A 64 -6.84 -1.74 -6.99
N ILE A 65 -7.65 -2.54 -7.66
CA ILE A 65 -7.16 -3.40 -8.74
C ILE A 65 -6.76 -2.55 -9.95
N GLU A 66 -7.62 -1.60 -10.33
CA GLU A 66 -7.30 -0.71 -11.44
C GLU A 66 -6.09 0.18 -11.10
N PHE A 67 -6.01 0.64 -9.85
CA PHE A 67 -4.85 1.39 -9.38
C PHE A 67 -3.56 0.57 -9.56
N LEU A 68 -3.56 -0.69 -9.12
CA LEU A 68 -2.42 -1.58 -9.31
C LEU A 68 -2.03 -1.70 -10.78
N ARG A 69 -3.04 -1.88 -11.63
CA ARG A 69 -2.81 -2.01 -13.06
C ARG A 69 -2.10 -0.78 -13.62
N ARG A 70 -2.56 0.42 -13.21
CA ARG A 70 -1.97 1.68 -13.65
C ARG A 70 -0.54 1.85 -13.14
N VAL A 71 -0.30 1.50 -11.88
CA VAL A 71 1.04 1.59 -11.29
C VAL A 71 2.02 0.68 -12.03
N LYS A 72 1.60 -0.55 -12.35
CA LYS A 72 2.47 -1.51 -13.03
C LYS A 72 2.73 -1.13 -14.49
N ALA A 73 1.85 -0.34 -15.09
CA ALA A 73 2.02 0.11 -16.47
C ALA A 73 2.99 1.30 -16.58
N GLU A 74 3.27 1.99 -15.47
CA GLU A 74 4.17 3.15 -15.46
C GLU A 74 5.59 2.71 -15.12
N GLU A 75 6.53 2.99 -16.00
CA GLU A 75 7.92 2.57 -15.83
C GLU A 75 8.53 3.08 -14.52
N ILE A 76 8.23 4.32 -14.16
CA ILE A 76 8.78 4.93 -12.93
C ILE A 76 8.15 4.34 -11.68
N LEU A 77 6.88 3.92 -11.76
CA LEU A 77 6.11 3.50 -10.58
C LEU A 77 6.06 1.99 -10.36
N LYS A 78 6.35 1.20 -11.39
CA LYS A 78 6.13 -0.27 -11.32
C LYS A 78 6.92 -0.97 -10.21
N GLY A 79 7.97 -0.35 -9.72
CA GLY A 79 8.78 -0.92 -8.63
C GLY A 79 8.29 -0.57 -7.23
N VAL A 80 7.30 0.31 -7.10
CA VAL A 80 6.79 0.70 -5.77
C VAL A 80 5.98 -0.46 -5.20
N PRO A 81 6.34 -0.97 -4.01
CA PRO A 81 5.58 -2.08 -3.41
C PRO A 81 4.22 -1.62 -2.93
N VAL A 82 3.20 -2.46 -3.17
CA VAL A 82 1.82 -2.19 -2.77
C VAL A 82 1.34 -3.36 -1.90
N ILE A 83 0.81 -3.04 -0.71
CA ILE A 83 0.16 -4.00 0.17
C ILE A 83 -1.34 -3.71 0.10
N MET A 84 -2.15 -4.75 -0.14
CA MET A 84 -3.60 -4.61 -0.13
C MET A 84 -4.11 -4.73 1.31
N VAL A 85 -4.92 -3.77 1.75
CA VAL A 85 -5.53 -3.77 3.08
C VAL A 85 -7.04 -3.65 2.87
N THR A 86 -7.77 -4.76 2.99
CA THR A 86 -9.14 -4.81 2.46
C THR A 86 -10.00 -5.87 3.16
N THR A 87 -11.34 -5.69 3.07
CA THR A 87 -12.30 -6.72 3.49
C THR A 87 -12.46 -7.80 2.42
N GLU A 88 -11.93 -7.57 1.20
CA GLU A 88 -12.09 -8.51 0.09
C GLU A 88 -11.49 -9.87 0.43
N GLY A 89 -12.28 -10.93 0.26
CA GLY A 89 -11.83 -12.28 0.54
C GLY A 89 -11.99 -13.24 -0.63
N ARG A 90 -12.47 -12.76 -1.79
CA ARG A 90 -12.65 -13.64 -2.95
C ARG A 90 -11.30 -13.98 -3.57
N GLU A 91 -11.08 -15.28 -3.74
CA GLU A 91 -9.82 -15.80 -4.25
C GLU A 91 -9.44 -15.22 -5.62
N ASP A 92 -10.42 -15.06 -6.52
CA ASP A 92 -10.15 -14.55 -7.86
C ASP A 92 -9.64 -13.09 -7.82
N VAL A 93 -10.19 -12.28 -6.93
CA VAL A 93 -9.77 -10.88 -6.79
C VAL A 93 -8.36 -10.81 -6.18
N LEU A 94 -8.11 -11.61 -5.15
CA LEU A 94 -6.79 -11.62 -4.49
C LEU A 94 -5.71 -12.17 -5.42
N GLU A 95 -6.06 -13.16 -6.24
CA GLU A 95 -5.15 -13.71 -7.24
C GLU A 95 -4.82 -12.67 -8.31
N GLU A 96 -5.81 -11.89 -8.73
CA GLU A 96 -5.60 -10.81 -9.68
C GLU A 96 -4.64 -9.76 -9.10
N ALA A 97 -4.84 -9.38 -7.83
CA ALA A 97 -3.96 -8.42 -7.16
C ALA A 97 -2.52 -8.95 -7.11
N ARG A 98 -2.35 -10.22 -6.79
CA ARG A 98 -1.04 -10.85 -6.73
C ARG A 98 -0.38 -10.85 -8.11
N ARG A 99 -1.12 -11.21 -9.13
CA ARG A 99 -0.64 -11.22 -10.51
C ARG A 99 -0.19 -9.84 -10.96
N LEU A 100 -0.89 -8.80 -10.51
CA LEU A 100 -0.55 -7.42 -10.81
C LEU A 100 0.59 -6.90 -9.93
N GLY A 101 1.13 -7.75 -9.07
CA GLY A 101 2.34 -7.43 -8.32
C GLY A 101 2.14 -6.94 -6.90
N ALA A 102 0.94 -7.10 -6.32
CA ALA A 102 0.75 -6.79 -4.90
C ALA A 102 1.71 -7.65 -4.07
N LYS A 103 2.40 -7.03 -3.11
CA LYS A 103 3.45 -7.70 -2.33
C LYS A 103 2.93 -8.30 -1.03
N GLY A 104 1.75 -7.90 -0.58
CA GLY A 104 1.17 -8.42 0.64
C GLY A 104 -0.32 -8.16 0.70
N TYR A 105 -0.95 -8.79 1.68
CA TYR A 105 -2.39 -8.70 1.87
C TYR A 105 -2.70 -8.73 3.36
N VAL A 106 -3.48 -7.77 3.81
CA VAL A 106 -3.97 -7.70 5.21
C VAL A 106 -5.49 -7.60 5.15
N LYS A 107 -6.17 -8.57 5.77
CA LYS A 107 -7.63 -8.59 5.78
C LYS A 107 -8.18 -7.73 6.91
N LYS A 108 -9.14 -6.89 6.59
CA LYS A 108 -9.89 -6.12 7.59
C LYS A 108 -11.00 -6.98 8.19
N PRO A 109 -11.29 -6.90 9.49
CA PRO A 109 -10.54 -6.13 10.49
C PRO A 109 -9.20 -6.81 10.82
N PHE A 110 -8.20 -6.01 11.09
CA PHE A 110 -6.86 -6.53 11.38
C PHE A 110 -6.39 -6.05 12.75
N SER A 111 -5.43 -6.79 13.33
CA SER A 111 -4.74 -6.34 14.53
C SER A 111 -3.56 -5.44 14.12
N PRO A 112 -3.14 -4.51 14.99
CA PRO A 112 -1.93 -3.70 14.72
C PRO A 112 -0.72 -4.58 14.44
N GLU A 113 -0.59 -5.71 15.15
CA GLU A 113 0.52 -6.65 14.97
C GLU A 113 0.54 -7.24 13.57
N ARG A 114 -0.63 -7.57 13.04
CA ARG A 114 -0.74 -8.15 11.69
C ARG A 114 -0.29 -7.17 10.62
N LEU A 115 -0.72 -5.93 10.73
CA LEU A 115 -0.32 -4.89 9.79
C LEU A 115 1.20 -4.65 9.86
N LYS A 116 1.72 -4.51 11.08
CA LYS A 116 3.15 -4.33 11.31
C LYS A 116 3.96 -5.47 10.72
N GLU A 117 3.52 -6.71 10.97
CA GLU A 117 4.20 -7.91 10.48
C GLU A 117 4.30 -7.91 8.96
N THR A 118 3.18 -7.62 8.28
CA THR A 118 3.16 -7.59 6.82
C THR A 118 4.05 -6.47 6.27
N MET A 119 3.99 -5.30 6.86
CA MET A 119 4.86 -4.18 6.45
C MET A 119 6.33 -4.52 6.65
N THR A 120 6.67 -5.10 7.79
CA THR A 120 8.06 -5.49 8.10
C THR A 120 8.61 -6.45 7.05
N LYS A 121 7.78 -7.43 6.68
CA LYS A 121 8.19 -8.42 5.68
C LYS A 121 8.43 -7.77 4.31
N VAL A 122 7.50 -6.93 3.87
CA VAL A 122 7.60 -6.29 2.55
C VAL A 122 8.78 -5.31 2.52
N ILE A 123 8.92 -4.49 3.54
CA ILE A 123 10.02 -3.52 3.65
C ILE A 123 11.37 -4.27 3.68
N GLY A 124 11.45 -5.36 4.44
CA GLY A 124 12.66 -6.16 4.54
C GLY A 124 13.09 -6.74 3.20
N GLU A 125 12.14 -7.25 2.41
CA GLU A 125 12.41 -7.80 1.09
C GLU A 125 12.92 -6.71 0.14
N GLU A 126 12.32 -5.51 0.17
CA GLU A 126 12.74 -4.41 -0.69
C GLU A 126 14.14 -3.91 -0.31
N TYR A 127 14.47 -3.86 0.98
CA TYR A 127 15.81 -3.49 1.43
C TYR A 127 16.85 -4.52 0.99
N ALA A 128 16.55 -5.80 1.13
CA ALA A 128 17.45 -6.87 0.71
C ALA A 128 17.75 -6.77 -0.79
N ARG A 129 16.71 -6.49 -1.58
CA ARG A 129 16.85 -6.33 -3.02
C ARG A 129 17.69 -5.11 -3.36
N GLY A 130 17.48 -4.00 -2.67
CA GLY A 130 18.27 -2.78 -2.85
C GLY A 130 19.73 -2.96 -2.48
N ALA A 131 20.00 -3.75 -1.45
CA ALA A 131 21.37 -4.04 -1.02
C ALA A 131 22.15 -4.88 -2.03
N GLN A 132 21.43 -5.70 -2.80
CA GLN A 132 22.05 -6.55 -3.84
C GLN A 132 22.19 -5.83 -5.17
N GLY A 133 21.44 -4.78 -5.35
CA GLY A 133 21.45 -3.99 -6.57
C GLY A 133 22.54 -2.99 -6.57
#